data_a8499a0e235136903ef9bcf5a4a4fd54
#
_entry.id   a8499a0e235136903ef9bcf5a4a4fd54
#
_cell.length_a   1.000
_cell.length_b   1.000
_cell.length_c   1.000
_cell.angle_alpha   90.00
_cell.angle_beta   90.00
_cell.angle_gamma   90.00
#
_symmetry.space_group_name_H-M   'P 1'
#
loop_
_entity.id
_entity.type
_entity.pdbx_description
1 polymer ?
#
loop_
_entity_poly.entity_id
_entity_poly.type
_entity_poly.pdbx_seq_one_letter_code
_entity_poly.pdbx_strand_id
1 'polypeptide(L)'
;MKKRTIQFQFKKAALVLSFAFTALLSAAQTNVYDNVIATSANHTSLKAAIDQQMLQGALQNPAANLTVFAPDNVAFDNLATALNTDINGLLALPNLTDILLYHVLGTTVDAASVTNGAIVNPLNTSNTIKMTKTSMGGAVYANQAQVNVADLTTDNGIVHSVDAVLLPYETVVDVAIDNGFTSLTAAVIQAELLPALTNPLATLTVFAPDNASFDNLATALNTDINGLLALPNLSDILLYHVLGTTVDAAAVTNGAIVAPLSPTNTLKMTKTSMGEVFANQAEVVIADLTVDNGIVHAIDAVLLPFETVVDIAIDNGFTSLTAAVATAELLPALTNPLATLTVFAPDNTAFDNLAAALGTDIPGLLASPILSDILLYHVVGSTVLSGDLMNGPVGMLNGEDVIVDLSNGVMVNTSTVSTADLTAANGVVHVIDIVLLPLIAGIEEADVTLINVAPNPATDVLKINDFNKNDYKVMNIYGETVLTGSTENGTVNVSELANGNYFIFLTNETGEFQAKFMKL
;
A
#
# COMPACT_ATOMS: atom_id res chain seq x y z
N MET A 1 89.96 75.78 52.51
CA MET A 1 89.41 74.75 51.63
C MET A 1 88.01 74.38 52.20
N LYS A 2 86.94 74.86 51.48
CA LYS A 2 85.57 74.69 52.00
C LYS A 2 84.98 73.39 51.42
N LYS A 3 84.60 72.45 52.28
CA LYS A 3 83.80 71.27 51.90
C LYS A 3 82.33 71.70 51.77
N ARG A 4 81.79 71.60 50.52
CA ARG A 4 80.35 71.69 50.33
C ARG A 4 79.69 70.38 50.48
N THR A 5 78.86 70.30 51.48
CA THR A 5 78.01 69.12 51.75
C THR A 5 76.71 69.34 50.97
N ILE A 6 76.39 68.50 49.98
CA ILE A 6 75.16 68.49 49.24
C ILE A 6 74.16 67.61 49.98
N GLN A 7 73.11 68.17 50.53
CA GLN A 7 72.01 67.41 51.14
C GLN A 7 71.05 67.03 49.99
N PHE A 8 70.88 65.71 49.79
CA PHE A 8 69.81 65.19 48.93
C PHE A 8 68.52 65.09 49.74
N GLN A 9 67.54 65.87 49.38
CA GLN A 9 66.14 65.74 49.93
C GLN A 9 65.43 64.65 49.17
N PHE A 10 65.17 63.49 49.84
CA PHE A 10 64.25 62.48 49.37
C PHE A 10 62.84 62.95 49.62
N LYS A 11 62.12 63.39 48.55
CA LYS A 11 60.68 63.52 48.59
C LYS A 11 60.08 62.10 48.59
N LYS A 12 59.49 61.68 49.73
CA LYS A 12 58.66 60.48 49.80
C LYS A 12 57.40 60.73 48.96
N ALA A 13 57.37 60.23 47.74
CA ALA A 13 56.14 60.03 46.99
C ALA A 13 55.52 58.73 47.52
N ALA A 14 54.46 58.86 48.33
CA ALA A 14 53.65 57.71 48.70
C ALA A 14 52.83 57.31 47.45
N LEU A 15 53.28 56.25 46.79
CA LEU A 15 52.52 55.61 45.71
C LEU A 15 51.44 54.79 46.40
N VAL A 16 50.21 55.33 46.48
CA VAL A 16 49.02 54.61 46.88
C VAL A 16 48.65 53.74 45.65
N LEU A 17 49.08 52.46 45.68
CA LEU A 17 48.60 51.45 44.79
C LEU A 17 47.19 51.04 45.22
N SER A 18 46.18 51.71 44.69
CA SER A 18 44.80 51.22 44.82
C SER A 18 44.68 49.97 43.93
N PHE A 19 44.79 48.79 44.58
CA PHE A 19 44.27 47.55 43.98
C PHE A 19 42.74 47.72 43.85
N ALA A 20 42.27 48.15 42.70
CA ALA A 20 40.91 47.93 42.31
C ALA A 20 40.78 46.40 42.06
N PHE A 21 40.36 45.71 43.09
CA PHE A 21 39.84 44.34 42.97
C PHE A 21 38.54 44.49 42.22
N THR A 22 38.60 44.52 40.87
CA THR A 22 37.46 44.20 40.05
C THR A 22 37.16 42.74 40.35
N ALA A 23 36.26 42.47 41.28
CA ALA A 23 35.58 41.22 41.33
C ALA A 23 34.88 41.10 39.94
N LEU A 24 35.52 40.37 39.01
CA LEU A 24 34.76 39.74 37.97
C LEU A 24 33.78 38.83 38.69
N LEU A 25 32.56 39.31 38.91
CA LEU A 25 31.42 38.43 39.04
C LEU A 25 31.43 37.66 37.70
N SER A 26 32.09 36.49 37.65
CA SER A 26 31.78 35.53 36.65
C SER A 26 30.30 35.23 36.87
N ALA A 27 29.43 35.73 36.04
CA ALA A 27 28.05 35.26 36.01
C ALA A 27 28.20 33.72 35.99
N ALA A 28 27.55 33.05 36.90
CA ALA A 28 27.55 31.59 36.92
C ALA A 28 27.06 31.16 35.55
N GLN A 29 27.92 30.41 34.84
CA GLN A 29 27.60 29.96 33.49
C GLN A 29 26.33 29.13 33.55
N THR A 30 25.35 29.47 32.75
CA THR A 30 24.07 28.74 32.67
C THR A 30 24.26 27.45 31.86
N ASN A 31 23.59 26.40 32.26
CA ASN A 31 23.62 25.13 31.51
C ASN A 31 22.24 24.50 31.39
N VAL A 32 22.08 23.58 30.42
CA VAL A 32 20.79 22.96 30.07
C VAL A 32 20.18 22.18 31.24
N TYR A 33 21.02 21.61 32.13
CA TYR A 33 20.52 20.82 33.26
C TYR A 33 20.09 21.73 34.42
N ASP A 34 21.00 22.51 35.03
CA ASP A 34 20.70 23.28 36.24
C ASP A 34 19.68 24.40 36.03
N ASN A 35 19.73 25.07 34.89
CA ASN A 35 18.93 26.27 34.64
C ASN A 35 17.59 26.01 33.96
N VAL A 36 17.45 24.87 33.27
CA VAL A 36 16.22 24.53 32.56
C VAL A 36 15.58 23.26 33.14
N ILE A 37 16.24 22.12 33.08
CA ILE A 37 15.64 20.82 33.43
C ILE A 37 15.41 20.71 34.94
N ALA A 38 16.42 20.96 35.75
CA ALA A 38 16.37 20.75 37.21
C ALA A 38 15.46 21.73 37.96
N THR A 39 15.19 22.91 37.37
CA THR A 39 14.32 23.95 37.94
C THR A 39 12.88 23.86 37.44
N SER A 40 12.61 23.08 36.41
CA SER A 40 11.30 22.98 35.81
C SER A 40 10.38 22.01 36.57
N ALA A 41 9.21 22.47 36.96
CA ALA A 41 8.17 21.63 37.55
C ALA A 41 7.60 20.60 36.54
N ASN A 42 7.73 20.88 35.23
CA ASN A 42 7.21 20.05 34.16
C ASN A 42 8.19 18.93 33.75
N HIS A 43 9.44 18.92 34.20
CA HIS A 43 10.47 17.95 33.80
C HIS A 43 11.02 17.17 35.00
N THR A 44 10.22 16.95 36.05
CA THR A 44 10.66 16.22 37.26
C THR A 44 10.98 14.76 36.97
N SER A 45 10.23 14.12 36.08
CA SER A 45 10.45 12.75 35.63
C SER A 45 11.76 12.63 34.82
N LEU A 46 12.00 13.57 33.88
CA LEU A 46 13.26 13.65 33.13
C LEU A 46 14.46 13.87 34.07
N LYS A 47 14.30 14.81 35.03
CA LYS A 47 15.33 15.06 36.04
C LYS A 47 15.68 13.77 36.81
N ALA A 48 14.66 13.05 37.28
CA ALA A 48 14.87 11.79 38.01
C ALA A 48 15.63 10.75 37.16
N ALA A 49 15.28 10.64 35.86
CA ALA A 49 15.94 9.73 34.93
C ALA A 49 17.42 10.11 34.69
N ILE A 50 17.71 11.40 34.47
CA ILE A 50 19.07 11.93 34.29
C ILE A 50 19.91 11.69 35.56
N ASP A 51 19.36 11.96 36.75
CA ASP A 51 20.02 11.80 38.03
C ASP A 51 20.34 10.34 38.31
N GLN A 52 19.41 9.44 38.01
CA GLN A 52 19.60 8.00 38.20
C GLN A 52 20.70 7.44 37.30
N GLN A 53 20.82 7.92 36.06
CA GLN A 53 21.84 7.51 35.11
C GLN A 53 23.14 8.30 35.22
N MET A 54 23.25 9.23 36.22
CA MET A 54 24.43 10.05 36.49
C MET A 54 24.90 10.88 35.27
N LEU A 55 23.95 11.33 34.44
CA LEU A 55 24.25 12.07 33.21
C LEU A 55 24.33 13.61 33.41
N GLN A 56 24.13 14.13 34.63
CA GLN A 56 24.17 15.56 34.96
C GLN A 56 25.46 16.20 34.49
N GLY A 57 26.62 15.55 34.78
CA GLY A 57 27.93 16.12 34.44
C GLY A 57 28.15 16.34 32.94
N ALA A 58 27.57 15.52 32.08
CA ALA A 58 27.60 15.73 30.64
C ALA A 58 26.78 16.94 30.21
N LEU A 59 25.60 17.13 30.80
CA LEU A 59 24.68 18.24 30.50
C LEU A 59 25.11 19.57 31.18
N GLN A 60 25.92 19.52 32.20
CA GLN A 60 26.51 20.68 32.87
C GLN A 60 27.83 21.15 32.24
N ASN A 61 28.40 20.36 31.30
CA ASN A 61 29.73 20.69 30.71
C ASN A 61 29.66 22.04 29.96
N PRO A 62 30.43 23.04 30.44
CA PRO A 62 30.39 24.38 29.84
C PRO A 62 31.03 24.46 28.44
N ALA A 63 31.81 23.46 28.06
CA ALA A 63 32.40 23.38 26.73
C ALA A 63 31.50 22.63 25.74
N ALA A 64 30.37 22.07 26.18
CA ALA A 64 29.43 21.39 25.31
C ALA A 64 28.58 22.40 24.51
N ASN A 65 28.02 21.92 23.41
CA ASN A 65 27.12 22.68 22.54
C ASN A 65 25.93 21.79 22.21
N LEU A 66 24.92 21.79 23.07
CA LEU A 66 23.89 20.76 23.10
C LEU A 66 22.55 21.28 22.59
N THR A 67 21.77 20.38 21.97
CA THR A 67 20.32 20.48 21.90
C THR A 67 19.73 19.34 22.72
N VAL A 68 18.82 19.65 23.65
CA VAL A 68 18.13 18.64 24.44
C VAL A 68 16.63 18.70 24.12
N PHE A 69 16.11 17.63 23.55
CA PHE A 69 14.66 17.40 23.51
C PHE A 69 14.24 16.87 24.89
N ALA A 70 13.57 17.69 25.67
CA ALA A 70 13.22 17.39 27.05
C ALA A 70 11.75 16.93 27.16
N PRO A 71 11.46 15.62 27.30
CA PRO A 71 10.10 15.16 27.52
C PRO A 71 9.55 15.71 28.82
N ASP A 72 8.33 16.23 28.78
CA ASP A 72 7.64 16.69 29.99
C ASP A 72 7.10 15.50 30.82
N ASN A 73 6.53 15.78 32.00
CA ASN A 73 6.02 14.73 32.88
C ASN A 73 4.89 13.94 32.21
N VAL A 74 4.05 14.58 31.39
CA VAL A 74 2.96 13.93 30.68
C VAL A 74 3.49 12.95 29.63
N ALA A 75 4.59 13.30 28.97
CA ALA A 75 5.28 12.41 28.04
C ALA A 75 5.74 11.10 28.71
N PHE A 76 6.28 11.20 29.94
CA PHE A 76 6.66 10.01 30.73
C PHE A 76 5.45 9.21 31.20
N ASP A 77 4.37 9.87 31.62
CA ASP A 77 3.12 9.20 32.05
C ASP A 77 2.46 8.46 30.88
N ASN A 78 2.48 9.04 29.68
CA ASN A 78 1.97 8.41 28.46
C ASN A 78 2.79 7.17 28.09
N LEU A 79 4.13 7.27 28.15
CA LEU A 79 5.00 6.12 27.89
C LEU A 79 4.80 5.01 28.94
N ALA A 80 4.70 5.36 30.22
CA ALA A 80 4.44 4.41 31.30
C ALA A 80 3.12 3.66 31.06
N THR A 81 2.06 4.39 30.68
CA THR A 81 0.76 3.80 30.34
C THR A 81 0.88 2.86 29.14
N ALA A 82 1.55 3.28 28.08
CA ALA A 82 1.75 2.46 26.88
C ALA A 82 2.52 1.16 27.16
N LEU A 83 3.50 1.20 28.07
CA LEU A 83 4.27 0.04 28.49
C LEU A 83 3.66 -0.72 29.69
N ASN A 84 2.44 -0.34 30.10
CA ASN A 84 1.71 -0.93 31.24
C ASN A 84 2.57 -0.95 32.53
N THR A 85 3.21 0.17 32.83
CA THR A 85 4.09 0.35 33.98
C THR A 85 3.86 1.72 34.67
N ASP A 86 4.73 2.11 35.59
CA ASP A 86 4.76 3.45 36.21
C ASP A 86 6.12 4.11 35.97
N ILE A 87 6.31 5.32 36.52
CA ILE A 87 7.59 6.05 36.40
C ILE A 87 8.76 5.24 36.96
N ASN A 88 8.57 4.47 38.04
CA ASN A 88 9.64 3.65 38.59
C ASN A 88 10.02 2.52 37.65
N GLY A 89 9.06 1.91 36.97
CA GLY A 89 9.31 0.92 35.92
C GLY A 89 10.08 1.50 34.74
N LEU A 90 9.75 2.75 34.32
CA LEU A 90 10.53 3.44 33.28
C LEU A 90 11.96 3.72 33.74
N LEU A 91 12.13 4.18 34.97
CA LEU A 91 13.48 4.41 35.55
C LEU A 91 14.29 3.13 35.67
N ALA A 92 13.64 1.97 35.77
CA ALA A 92 14.31 0.66 35.85
C ALA A 92 14.62 0.05 34.48
N LEU A 93 14.31 0.71 33.38
CA LEU A 93 14.61 0.20 32.03
C LEU A 93 16.12 -0.01 31.84
N PRO A 94 16.54 -1.17 31.32
CA PRO A 94 17.97 -1.49 31.16
C PRO A 94 18.65 -0.59 30.10
N ASN A 95 17.91 -0.04 29.17
CA ASN A 95 18.36 0.85 28.09
C ASN A 95 18.04 2.33 28.35
N LEU A 96 17.74 2.72 29.61
CA LEU A 96 17.37 4.10 29.93
C LEU A 96 18.46 5.11 29.54
N THR A 97 19.74 4.76 29.70
CA THR A 97 20.87 5.59 29.26
C THR A 97 20.81 5.85 27.75
N ASP A 98 20.54 4.83 26.95
CA ASP A 98 20.47 4.93 25.50
C ASP A 98 19.29 5.80 25.06
N ILE A 99 18.14 5.66 25.73
CA ILE A 99 16.96 6.50 25.53
C ILE A 99 17.30 7.97 25.85
N LEU A 100 17.95 8.25 26.99
CA LEU A 100 18.30 9.62 27.36
C LEU A 100 19.31 10.25 26.40
N LEU A 101 20.32 9.50 25.95
CA LEU A 101 21.29 9.97 24.96
C LEU A 101 20.67 10.20 23.58
N TYR A 102 19.58 9.49 23.26
CA TYR A 102 18.83 9.70 22.03
C TYR A 102 18.08 11.04 22.02
N HIS A 103 17.81 11.64 23.18
CA HIS A 103 17.21 12.97 23.31
C HIS A 103 18.20 14.13 23.15
N VAL A 104 19.50 13.86 22.99
CA VAL A 104 20.54 14.89 23.02
C VAL A 104 21.33 14.93 21.72
N LEU A 105 21.40 16.10 21.11
CA LEU A 105 22.31 16.37 19.97
C LEU A 105 23.59 17.04 20.49
N GLY A 106 24.72 16.72 19.86
CA GLY A 106 26.03 17.37 20.09
C GLY A 106 26.21 18.71 19.36
N THR A 107 25.13 19.32 18.90
CA THR A 107 25.10 20.61 18.20
C THR A 107 23.86 21.39 18.63
N THR A 108 23.91 22.72 18.57
CA THR A 108 22.73 23.55 18.81
C THR A 108 21.88 23.65 17.55
N VAL A 109 20.58 23.37 17.70
CA VAL A 109 19.55 23.49 16.66
C VAL A 109 18.38 24.28 17.25
N ASP A 110 18.19 25.51 16.83
CA ASP A 110 17.00 26.30 17.20
C ASP A 110 15.79 25.91 16.32
N ALA A 111 14.57 26.11 16.82
CA ALA A 111 13.35 25.74 16.12
C ALA A 111 13.15 26.50 14.79
N ALA A 112 13.72 27.70 14.67
CA ALA A 112 13.63 28.49 13.45
C ALA A 112 14.47 27.89 12.32
N SER A 113 15.63 27.31 12.67
CA SER A 113 16.56 26.69 11.71
C SER A 113 16.11 25.29 11.24
N VAL A 114 15.13 24.67 11.91
CA VAL A 114 14.59 23.38 11.48
C VAL A 114 13.94 23.50 10.11
N THR A 115 14.43 22.69 9.17
CA THR A 115 13.79 22.48 7.86
C THR A 115 12.97 21.20 7.90
N ASN A 116 11.81 21.21 7.22
CA ASN A 116 10.95 20.04 7.15
C ASN A 116 11.70 18.85 6.48
N GLY A 117 11.68 17.69 7.12
CA GLY A 117 12.38 16.49 6.66
C GLY A 117 13.86 16.43 7.01
N ALA A 118 14.41 17.39 7.78
CA ALA A 118 15.79 17.31 8.24
C ALA A 118 16.03 16.08 9.11
N ILE A 119 17.18 15.45 8.93
CA ILE A 119 17.64 14.33 9.74
C ILE A 119 18.78 14.83 10.63
N VAL A 120 18.68 14.59 11.94
CA VAL A 120 19.71 14.96 12.91
C VAL A 120 20.20 13.73 13.66
N ASN A 121 21.49 13.75 14.05
CA ASN A 121 22.13 12.63 14.74
C ASN A 121 22.18 12.90 16.23
N PRO A 122 21.50 12.09 17.07
CA PRO A 122 21.62 12.16 18.51
C PRO A 122 22.98 11.61 19.03
N LEU A 123 23.26 11.81 20.32
CA LEU A 123 24.45 11.23 20.95
C LEU A 123 24.37 9.69 21.03
N ASN A 124 23.18 9.14 21.14
CA ASN A 124 22.97 7.72 20.84
C ASN A 124 22.85 7.58 19.32
N THR A 125 23.78 6.86 18.72
CA THR A 125 23.89 6.69 17.27
C THR A 125 23.14 5.46 16.74
N SER A 126 22.29 4.83 17.55
CA SER A 126 21.54 3.64 17.12
C SER A 126 20.52 3.99 16.01
N ASN A 127 19.97 5.19 16.06
CA ASN A 127 19.05 5.69 15.05
C ASN A 127 19.15 7.23 14.93
N THR A 128 18.57 7.79 13.89
CA THR A 128 18.49 9.24 13.63
C THR A 128 17.15 9.81 14.12
N ILE A 129 17.09 11.13 14.32
CA ILE A 129 15.84 11.83 14.58
C ILE A 129 15.39 12.56 13.30
N LYS A 130 14.16 12.33 12.88
CA LYS A 130 13.53 12.99 11.73
C LYS A 130 12.80 14.23 12.24
N MET A 131 13.16 15.40 11.71
CA MET A 131 12.54 16.67 12.10
C MET A 131 11.41 17.00 11.12
N THR A 132 10.21 17.24 11.65
CA THR A 132 9.07 17.72 10.85
C THR A 132 8.71 19.15 11.25
N LYS A 133 8.44 20.00 10.27
CA LYS A 133 7.91 21.35 10.49
C LYS A 133 6.66 21.52 9.67
N THR A 134 5.50 21.64 10.34
CA THR A 134 4.21 21.71 9.67
C THR A 134 4.07 23.01 8.87
N SER A 135 3.45 22.92 7.69
CA SER A 135 3.17 24.07 6.82
C SER A 135 2.10 24.99 7.41
N MET A 136 1.14 24.43 8.16
CA MET A 136 0.12 25.18 8.88
C MET A 136 0.50 25.33 10.37
N GLY A 137 0.86 26.56 10.78
CA GLY A 137 1.17 26.87 12.18
C GLY A 137 2.64 26.71 12.57
N GLY A 138 3.50 26.10 11.72
CA GLY A 138 4.94 25.98 11.96
C GLY A 138 5.30 25.10 13.17
N ALA A 139 4.42 24.19 13.61
CA ALA A 139 4.74 23.25 14.68
C ALA A 139 5.94 22.37 14.29
N VAL A 140 6.86 22.18 15.23
CA VAL A 140 8.08 21.37 15.03
C VAL A 140 7.92 20.06 15.79
N TYR A 141 8.30 18.97 15.14
CA TYR A 141 8.35 17.63 15.72
C TYR A 141 9.75 17.06 15.61
N ALA A 142 10.16 16.32 16.64
CA ALA A 142 11.30 15.42 16.62
C ALA A 142 10.73 13.98 16.61
N ASN A 143 10.85 13.25 15.50
CA ASN A 143 10.07 12.04 15.24
C ASN A 143 8.56 12.31 15.48
N GLN A 144 7.93 11.56 16.40
CA GLN A 144 6.52 11.74 16.78
C GLN A 144 6.29 12.84 17.85
N ALA A 145 7.36 13.33 18.50
CA ALA A 145 7.24 14.24 19.63
C ALA A 145 7.09 15.69 19.18
N GLN A 146 6.00 16.37 19.54
CA GLN A 146 5.82 17.77 19.26
C GLN A 146 6.63 18.64 20.23
N VAL A 147 7.28 19.66 19.71
CA VAL A 147 7.95 20.70 20.52
C VAL A 147 6.89 21.65 21.07
N ASN A 148 6.61 21.53 22.38
CA ASN A 148 5.64 22.36 23.10
C ASN A 148 6.21 23.71 23.46
N VAL A 149 7.49 23.74 23.92
CA VAL A 149 8.22 24.96 24.26
C VAL A 149 9.58 24.88 23.58
N ALA A 150 9.85 25.81 22.69
CA ALA A 150 11.09 25.85 21.93
C ALA A 150 12.10 26.85 22.51
N ASP A 151 13.36 26.63 22.17
CA ASP A 151 14.46 27.59 22.28
C ASP A 151 14.72 28.11 23.72
N LEU A 152 14.64 27.24 24.72
CA LEU A 152 15.12 27.57 26.07
C LEU A 152 16.65 27.57 26.06
N THR A 153 17.25 28.75 25.88
CA THR A 153 18.69 28.91 25.64
C THR A 153 19.49 29.02 26.94
N THR A 154 20.69 28.41 26.94
CA THR A 154 21.71 28.49 27.97
C THR A 154 23.08 28.69 27.33
N ASP A 155 24.16 28.90 28.15
CA ASP A 155 25.51 29.10 27.62
C ASP A 155 26.08 27.83 26.95
N ASN A 156 25.60 26.63 27.32
CA ASN A 156 26.07 25.38 26.75
C ASN A 156 25.06 24.65 25.87
N GLY A 157 23.92 25.30 25.51
CA GLY A 157 22.98 24.67 24.60
C GLY A 157 21.56 25.23 24.63
N ILE A 158 20.68 24.50 23.98
CA ILE A 158 19.25 24.80 23.81
C ILE A 158 18.43 23.62 24.31
N VAL A 159 17.33 23.88 24.99
CA VAL A 159 16.36 22.85 25.40
C VAL A 159 15.02 23.12 24.71
N HIS A 160 14.47 22.06 24.10
CA HIS A 160 13.11 22.03 23.58
C HIS A 160 12.28 21.08 24.42
N SER A 161 11.23 21.58 25.07
CA SER A 161 10.27 20.70 25.75
C SER A 161 9.39 19.99 24.74
N VAL A 162 9.25 18.66 24.89
CA VAL A 162 8.50 17.80 23.97
C VAL A 162 7.44 16.98 24.72
N ASP A 163 6.34 16.63 24.02
CA ASP A 163 5.18 15.92 24.57
C ASP A 163 5.27 14.40 24.51
N ALA A 164 6.38 13.86 24.00
CA ALA A 164 6.63 12.41 23.96
C ALA A 164 8.09 12.08 24.23
N VAL A 165 8.34 10.91 24.82
CA VAL A 165 9.70 10.36 24.99
C VAL A 165 10.16 9.81 23.65
N LEU A 166 11.32 10.25 23.18
CA LEU A 166 11.96 9.73 21.97
C LEU A 166 12.57 8.35 22.27
N LEU A 167 12.26 7.38 21.44
CA LEU A 167 12.78 6.02 21.58
C LEU A 167 13.70 5.71 20.39
N PRO A 168 14.91 5.14 20.62
CA PRO A 168 15.92 4.90 19.59
C PRO A 168 15.62 3.62 18.80
N TYR A 169 14.37 3.45 18.35
CA TYR A 169 13.94 2.29 17.58
C TYR A 169 14.05 2.55 16.09
N GLU A 170 14.30 1.48 15.33
CA GLU A 170 14.21 1.50 13.88
C GLU A 170 12.74 1.49 13.45
N THR A 171 12.38 2.33 12.50
CA THR A 171 10.98 2.52 12.07
C THR A 171 10.81 2.22 10.59
N VAL A 172 9.56 2.06 10.15
CA VAL A 172 9.23 1.88 8.72
C VAL A 172 9.76 3.02 7.83
N VAL A 173 9.96 4.22 8.39
CA VAL A 173 10.57 5.36 7.68
C VAL A 173 12.07 5.17 7.49
N ASP A 174 12.76 4.57 8.47
CA ASP A 174 14.19 4.28 8.38
C ASP A 174 14.46 3.31 7.24
N VAL A 175 13.65 2.25 7.10
CA VAL A 175 13.71 1.31 5.96
C VAL A 175 13.58 2.04 4.63
N ALA A 176 12.64 2.97 4.51
CA ALA A 176 12.44 3.73 3.27
C ALA A 176 13.66 4.61 2.94
N ILE A 177 14.31 5.20 3.95
CA ILE A 177 15.52 6.01 3.78
C ILE A 177 16.71 5.12 3.39
N ASP A 178 16.93 4.02 4.10
CA ASP A 178 18.07 3.13 3.92
C ASP A 178 18.03 2.38 2.58
N ASN A 179 16.82 2.11 2.06
CA ASN A 179 16.63 1.54 0.73
C ASN A 179 16.56 2.59 -0.40
N GLY A 180 16.76 3.87 -0.07
CA GLY A 180 16.83 4.94 -1.06
C GLY A 180 15.48 5.28 -1.73
N PHE A 181 14.34 5.05 -1.07
CA PHE A 181 13.00 5.40 -1.55
C PHE A 181 12.76 6.92 -1.42
N THR A 182 13.54 7.70 -2.16
CA THR A 182 13.59 9.16 -2.01
C THR A 182 12.28 9.85 -2.37
N SER A 183 11.55 9.35 -3.38
CA SER A 183 10.25 9.88 -3.80
C SER A 183 9.19 9.63 -2.72
N LEU A 184 9.15 8.42 -2.13
CA LEU A 184 8.26 8.09 -1.03
C LEU A 184 8.58 8.95 0.21
N THR A 185 9.86 9.05 0.57
CA THR A 185 10.30 9.87 1.72
C THR A 185 9.89 11.33 1.54
N ALA A 186 10.08 11.91 0.34
CA ALA A 186 9.64 13.26 0.04
C ALA A 186 8.11 13.42 0.15
N ALA A 187 7.34 12.44 -0.32
CA ALA A 187 5.88 12.43 -0.22
C ALA A 187 5.40 12.36 1.24
N VAL A 188 6.00 11.48 2.06
CA VAL A 188 5.68 11.35 3.50
C VAL A 188 5.96 12.66 4.25
N ILE A 189 7.07 13.33 3.95
CA ILE A 189 7.42 14.64 4.52
C ILE A 189 6.41 15.70 4.11
N GLN A 190 6.09 15.76 2.81
CA GLN A 190 5.14 16.75 2.27
C GLN A 190 3.73 16.57 2.83
N ALA A 191 3.31 15.34 3.08
CA ALA A 191 2.02 15.00 3.67
C ALA A 191 2.00 15.13 5.22
N GLU A 192 3.14 15.50 5.85
CA GLU A 192 3.30 15.66 7.31
C GLU A 192 3.01 14.35 8.10
N LEU A 193 3.28 13.18 7.50
CA LEU A 193 3.00 11.86 8.10
C LEU A 193 4.17 11.29 8.93
N LEU A 194 5.33 11.97 8.97
CA LEU A 194 6.50 11.48 9.74
C LEU A 194 6.17 11.15 11.20
N PRO A 195 5.42 12.00 11.97
CA PRO A 195 5.14 11.71 13.37
C PRO A 195 4.37 10.40 13.57
N ALA A 196 3.46 10.07 12.66
CA ALA A 196 2.66 8.84 12.73
C ALA A 196 3.49 7.60 12.36
N LEU A 197 4.30 7.70 11.30
CA LEU A 197 5.07 6.58 10.75
C LEU A 197 6.39 6.30 11.52
N THR A 198 6.90 7.28 12.27
CA THR A 198 8.06 7.11 13.14
C THR A 198 7.69 6.82 14.60
N ASN A 199 6.39 6.66 14.91
CA ASN A 199 5.96 6.28 16.24
C ASN A 199 6.43 4.83 16.55
N PRO A 200 7.35 4.64 17.52
CA PRO A 200 7.90 3.31 17.80
C PRO A 200 6.90 2.36 18.49
N LEU A 201 5.76 2.87 18.95
CA LEU A 201 4.69 2.07 19.57
C LEU A 201 3.59 1.69 18.57
N ALA A 202 3.68 2.15 17.34
CA ALA A 202 2.74 1.74 16.29
C ALA A 202 3.04 0.31 15.83
N THR A 203 2.06 -0.33 15.22
CA THR A 203 2.20 -1.62 14.53
C THR A 203 1.69 -1.42 13.10
N LEU A 204 2.62 -1.33 12.15
CA LEU A 204 2.30 -0.93 10.79
C LEU A 204 2.71 -2.00 9.78
N THR A 205 1.97 -2.08 8.68
CA THR A 205 2.48 -2.63 7.42
C THR A 205 2.49 -1.51 6.40
N VAL A 206 3.62 -1.27 5.78
CA VAL A 206 3.77 -0.24 4.75
C VAL A 206 4.08 -0.91 3.42
N PHE A 207 3.20 -0.72 2.44
CA PHE A 207 3.50 -1.01 1.04
C PHE A 207 4.23 0.20 0.48
N ALA A 208 5.54 0.07 0.27
CA ALA A 208 6.44 1.16 -0.07
C ALA A 208 6.76 1.16 -1.58
N PRO A 209 6.17 2.07 -2.39
CA PRO A 209 6.52 2.20 -3.80
C PRO A 209 7.96 2.67 -3.95
N ASP A 210 8.70 2.07 -4.86
CA ASP A 210 10.04 2.53 -5.23
C ASP A 210 10.01 3.83 -6.06
N ASN A 211 11.18 4.38 -6.37
CA ASN A 211 11.24 5.63 -7.14
C ASN A 211 10.69 5.47 -8.56
N ALA A 212 10.90 4.30 -9.19
CA ALA A 212 10.40 4.03 -10.54
C ALA A 212 8.86 4.01 -10.58
N SER A 213 8.22 3.51 -9.52
CA SER A 213 6.77 3.53 -9.34
C SER A 213 6.20 4.95 -9.37
N PHE A 214 6.88 5.90 -8.70
CA PHE A 214 6.51 7.33 -8.75
C PHE A 214 6.73 7.94 -10.13
N ASP A 215 7.83 7.60 -10.81
CA ASP A 215 8.12 8.09 -12.17
C ASP A 215 7.09 7.56 -13.18
N ASN A 216 6.67 6.30 -13.06
CA ASN A 216 5.63 5.69 -13.86
C ASN A 216 4.27 6.38 -13.64
N LEU A 217 3.90 6.64 -12.39
CA LEU A 217 2.67 7.37 -12.07
C LEU A 217 2.71 8.80 -12.61
N ALA A 218 3.82 9.51 -12.42
CA ALA A 218 4.00 10.87 -12.94
C ALA A 218 3.83 10.92 -14.46
N THR A 219 4.43 9.95 -15.16
CA THR A 219 4.28 9.80 -16.62
C THR A 219 2.82 9.55 -17.02
N ALA A 220 2.14 8.64 -16.34
CA ALA A 220 0.73 8.30 -16.61
C ALA A 220 -0.20 9.50 -16.39
N LEU A 221 0.09 10.34 -15.40
CA LEU A 221 -0.67 11.56 -15.10
C LEU A 221 -0.15 12.81 -15.86
N ASN A 222 0.81 12.63 -16.76
CA ASN A 222 1.45 13.70 -17.54
C ASN A 222 1.99 14.85 -16.65
N THR A 223 2.69 14.50 -15.58
CA THR A 223 3.28 15.41 -14.60
C THR A 223 4.70 14.98 -14.23
N ASP A 224 5.28 15.56 -13.18
CA ASP A 224 6.54 15.18 -12.56
C ASP A 224 6.35 14.87 -11.06
N ILE A 225 7.42 14.53 -10.36
CA ILE A 225 7.36 14.25 -8.92
C ILE A 225 6.81 15.44 -8.13
N ASN A 226 7.12 16.69 -8.50
CA ASN A 226 6.61 17.87 -7.81
C ASN A 226 5.10 18.01 -8.00
N GLY A 227 4.58 17.64 -9.17
CA GLY A 227 3.14 17.59 -9.43
C GLY A 227 2.44 16.52 -8.58
N LEU A 228 3.07 15.36 -8.39
CA LEU A 228 2.55 14.32 -7.49
C LEU A 228 2.55 14.79 -6.02
N LEU A 229 3.63 15.46 -5.57
CA LEU A 229 3.72 16.01 -4.22
C LEU A 229 2.73 17.13 -3.95
N ALA A 230 2.23 17.80 -4.99
CA ALA A 230 1.23 18.87 -4.90
C ALA A 230 -0.22 18.36 -4.96
N LEU A 231 -0.45 17.06 -5.06
CA LEU A 231 -1.80 16.49 -5.09
C LEU A 231 -2.56 16.81 -3.81
N PRO A 232 -3.81 17.30 -3.89
CA PRO A 232 -4.59 17.69 -2.72
C PRO A 232 -4.95 16.51 -1.81
N ASN A 233 -4.96 15.30 -2.35
CA ASN A 233 -5.24 14.04 -1.64
C ASN A 233 -3.98 13.19 -1.38
N LEU A 234 -2.78 13.80 -1.39
CA LEU A 234 -1.52 13.09 -1.17
C LEU A 234 -1.52 12.27 0.14
N SER A 235 -2.03 12.85 1.23
CA SER A 235 -2.13 12.15 2.52
C SER A 235 -3.02 10.90 2.43
N ASP A 236 -4.17 10.99 1.74
CA ASP A 236 -5.07 9.83 1.57
C ASP A 236 -4.41 8.73 0.73
N ILE A 237 -3.69 9.11 -0.34
CA ILE A 237 -2.91 8.17 -1.16
C ILE A 237 -1.86 7.47 -0.29
N LEU A 238 -1.08 8.20 0.50
CA LEU A 238 -0.05 7.61 1.35
C LEU A 238 -0.64 6.74 2.47
N LEU A 239 -1.72 7.17 3.12
CA LEU A 239 -2.43 6.36 4.13
C LEU A 239 -3.07 5.10 3.52
N TYR A 240 -3.37 5.10 2.22
CA TYR A 240 -3.83 3.93 1.50
C TYR A 240 -2.74 2.86 1.34
N HIS A 241 -1.45 3.22 1.47
CA HIS A 241 -0.32 2.29 1.48
C HIS A 241 -0.03 1.69 2.87
N VAL A 242 -0.78 2.09 3.92
CA VAL A 242 -0.44 1.72 5.30
C VAL A 242 -1.59 0.95 5.95
N LEU A 243 -1.27 -0.21 6.51
CA LEU A 243 -2.18 -0.95 7.39
C LEU A 243 -1.81 -0.67 8.86
N GLY A 244 -2.82 -0.60 9.75
CA GLY A 244 -2.64 -0.46 11.19
C GLY A 244 -2.33 -1.77 11.93
N THR A 245 -1.86 -2.78 11.22
CA THR A 245 -1.48 -4.11 11.73
C THR A 245 -0.29 -4.63 10.96
N THR A 246 0.49 -5.54 11.55
CA THR A 246 1.57 -6.23 10.82
C THR A 246 1.02 -7.41 10.03
N VAL A 247 1.38 -7.50 8.75
CA VAL A 247 1.01 -8.57 7.83
C VAL A 247 2.26 -9.03 7.09
N ASP A 248 2.75 -10.24 7.41
CA ASP A 248 3.83 -10.87 6.66
C ASP A 248 3.32 -11.36 5.29
N ALA A 249 4.17 -11.36 4.27
CA ALA A 249 3.83 -11.86 2.94
C ALA A 249 3.39 -13.34 2.96
N ALA A 250 3.93 -14.13 3.90
CA ALA A 250 3.53 -15.51 4.11
C ALA A 250 2.08 -15.65 4.59
N ALA A 251 1.59 -14.68 5.38
CA ALA A 251 0.24 -14.66 5.93
C ALA A 251 -0.82 -14.18 4.94
N VAL A 252 -0.42 -13.59 3.82
CA VAL A 252 -1.35 -13.16 2.77
C VAL A 252 -2.06 -14.37 2.18
N THR A 253 -3.39 -14.30 2.15
CA THR A 253 -4.25 -15.26 1.46
C THR A 253 -4.79 -14.66 0.16
N ASN A 254 -4.84 -15.45 -0.90
CA ASN A 254 -5.37 -15.01 -2.18
C ASN A 254 -6.83 -14.55 -2.05
N GLY A 255 -7.15 -13.39 -2.62
CA GLY A 255 -8.48 -12.77 -2.55
C GLY A 255 -8.80 -12.09 -1.21
N ALA A 256 -7.85 -11.98 -0.28
CA ALA A 256 -8.08 -11.25 0.98
C ALA A 256 -8.33 -9.76 0.71
N ILE A 257 -9.25 -9.19 1.47
CA ILE A 257 -9.55 -7.76 1.47
C ILE A 257 -9.08 -7.19 2.80
N VAL A 258 -8.21 -6.19 2.76
CA VAL A 258 -7.67 -5.53 3.95
C VAL A 258 -7.99 -4.04 3.95
N ALA A 259 -8.17 -3.47 5.14
CA ALA A 259 -8.49 -2.06 5.32
C ALA A 259 -7.21 -1.26 5.60
N PRO A 260 -6.81 -0.33 4.72
CA PRO A 260 -5.73 0.60 4.98
C PRO A 260 -6.14 1.69 5.99
N LEU A 261 -5.19 2.51 6.42
CA LEU A 261 -5.46 3.68 7.27
C LEU A 261 -6.24 4.78 6.54
N SER A 262 -6.18 4.85 5.23
CA SER A 262 -7.11 5.66 4.43
C SER A 262 -8.49 5.03 4.45
N PRO A 263 -9.55 5.78 4.79
CA PRO A 263 -10.91 5.22 4.85
C PRO A 263 -11.60 5.14 3.47
N THR A 264 -10.91 5.55 2.40
CA THR A 264 -11.55 5.74 1.09
C THR A 264 -11.83 4.45 0.34
N ASN A 265 -10.97 3.44 0.47
CA ASN A 265 -11.15 2.15 -0.20
C ASN A 265 -10.36 1.03 0.50
N THR A 266 -10.62 -0.23 0.13
CA THR A 266 -9.89 -1.40 0.63
C THR A 266 -8.81 -1.86 -0.35
N LEU A 267 -7.80 -2.60 0.15
CA LEU A 267 -6.80 -3.27 -0.69
C LEU A 267 -7.22 -4.73 -0.92
N LYS A 268 -7.08 -5.19 -2.16
CA LYS A 268 -7.32 -6.57 -2.56
C LYS A 268 -5.97 -7.26 -2.71
N MET A 269 -5.76 -8.29 -1.91
CA MET A 269 -4.51 -9.03 -1.90
C MET A 269 -4.61 -10.23 -2.84
N THR A 270 -3.63 -10.37 -3.73
CA THR A 270 -3.50 -11.55 -4.57
C THR A 270 -2.23 -12.30 -4.16
N LYS A 271 -2.33 -13.62 -4.06
CA LYS A 271 -1.18 -14.51 -3.95
C LYS A 271 -1.26 -15.52 -5.07
N THR A 272 -0.33 -15.42 -6.02
CA THR A 272 -0.33 -16.28 -7.20
C THR A 272 0.05 -17.73 -6.83
N SER A 273 -0.24 -18.64 -7.73
CA SER A 273 0.19 -20.05 -7.62
C SER A 273 1.71 -20.21 -7.58
N MET A 274 2.46 -19.22 -8.09
CA MET A 274 3.94 -19.17 -8.02
C MET A 274 4.44 -18.54 -6.70
N GLY A 275 3.52 -18.01 -5.87
CA GLY A 275 3.84 -17.42 -4.58
C GLY A 275 4.08 -15.91 -4.60
N GLU A 276 3.93 -15.26 -5.75
CA GLU A 276 3.99 -13.80 -5.87
C GLU A 276 2.83 -13.16 -5.10
N VAL A 277 3.08 -12.02 -4.49
CA VAL A 277 2.08 -11.28 -3.70
C VAL A 277 1.84 -9.92 -4.35
N PHE A 278 0.58 -9.57 -4.49
CA PHE A 278 0.15 -8.25 -4.97
C PHE A 278 -0.77 -7.58 -3.96
N ALA A 279 -0.62 -6.26 -3.84
CA ALA A 279 -1.59 -5.37 -3.22
C ALA A 279 -2.28 -4.59 -4.35
N ASN A 280 -3.56 -4.84 -4.60
CA ASN A 280 -4.23 -4.41 -5.84
C ASN A 280 -3.40 -4.78 -7.08
N GLN A 281 -2.99 -3.78 -7.89
CA GLN A 281 -2.17 -3.97 -9.09
C GLN A 281 -0.66 -4.05 -8.82
N ALA A 282 -0.22 -3.71 -7.61
CA ALA A 282 1.20 -3.58 -7.30
C ALA A 282 1.80 -4.91 -6.81
N GLU A 283 2.87 -5.36 -7.43
CA GLU A 283 3.62 -6.54 -7.02
C GLU A 283 4.54 -6.21 -5.83
N VAL A 284 4.60 -7.09 -4.85
CA VAL A 284 5.55 -7.02 -3.75
C VAL A 284 6.90 -7.54 -4.23
N VAL A 285 7.82 -6.64 -4.56
CA VAL A 285 9.14 -6.98 -5.10
C VAL A 285 10.17 -7.30 -4.01
N ILE A 286 10.03 -6.69 -2.83
CA ILE A 286 10.81 -7.03 -1.62
C ILE A 286 9.82 -7.15 -0.46
N ALA A 287 9.79 -8.33 0.16
CA ALA A 287 8.85 -8.60 1.24
C ALA A 287 9.54 -8.61 2.61
N ASP A 288 8.74 -8.36 3.66
CA ASP A 288 9.07 -8.65 5.05
C ASP A 288 10.32 -7.93 5.60
N LEU A 289 10.55 -6.67 5.21
CA LEU A 289 11.55 -5.81 5.85
C LEU A 289 10.99 -5.40 7.23
N THR A 290 11.39 -6.12 8.27
CA THR A 290 10.88 -5.96 9.64
C THR A 290 11.67 -4.94 10.43
N VAL A 291 10.95 -4.08 11.16
CA VAL A 291 11.50 -3.08 12.09
C VAL A 291 10.66 -3.05 13.37
N ASP A 292 11.10 -2.25 14.36
CA ASP A 292 10.45 -2.22 15.68
C ASP A 292 8.98 -1.82 15.65
N ASN A 293 8.58 -0.93 14.72
CA ASN A 293 7.19 -0.47 14.61
C ASN A 293 6.43 -1.06 13.42
N GLY A 294 6.94 -2.09 12.75
CA GLY A 294 6.19 -2.71 11.67
C GLY A 294 6.97 -3.51 10.65
N ILE A 295 6.34 -3.66 9.49
CA ILE A 295 6.87 -4.39 8.33
C ILE A 295 6.74 -3.48 7.12
N VAL A 296 7.76 -3.48 6.26
CA VAL A 296 7.73 -2.79 4.96
C VAL A 296 7.81 -3.81 3.83
N HIS A 297 6.92 -3.68 2.87
CA HIS A 297 6.96 -4.40 1.60
C HIS A 297 7.21 -3.39 0.49
N ALA A 298 8.33 -3.52 -0.22
CA ALA A 298 8.56 -2.70 -1.42
C ALA A 298 7.67 -3.20 -2.57
N ILE A 299 7.03 -2.26 -3.25
CA ILE A 299 6.08 -2.53 -4.35
C ILE A 299 6.46 -1.75 -5.62
N ASP A 300 6.08 -2.29 -6.78
CA ASP A 300 6.42 -1.78 -8.11
C ASP A 300 5.43 -0.76 -8.69
N ALA A 301 4.39 -0.41 -7.94
CA ALA A 301 3.42 0.61 -8.34
C ALA A 301 2.87 1.40 -7.15
N VAL A 302 2.50 2.67 -7.38
CA VAL A 302 1.79 3.48 -6.39
C VAL A 302 0.33 3.02 -6.31
N LEU A 303 -0.15 2.73 -5.11
CA LEU A 303 -1.54 2.39 -4.85
C LEU A 303 -2.40 3.64 -4.86
N LEU A 304 -3.50 3.62 -5.59
CA LEU A 304 -4.43 4.74 -5.66
C LEU A 304 -5.78 4.33 -5.05
N PRO A 305 -6.35 5.13 -4.15
CA PRO A 305 -7.57 4.77 -3.41
C PRO A 305 -8.85 5.06 -4.23
N PHE A 306 -8.85 4.68 -5.51
CA PHE A 306 -9.99 4.86 -6.38
C PHE A 306 -10.86 3.61 -6.41
N GLU A 307 -12.18 3.81 -6.49
CA GLU A 307 -13.14 2.73 -6.71
C GLU A 307 -12.93 2.11 -8.10
N THR A 308 -12.74 0.81 -8.17
CA THR A 308 -12.47 0.05 -9.39
C THR A 308 -13.68 -0.83 -9.77
N VAL A 309 -13.66 -1.41 -10.96
CA VAL A 309 -14.70 -2.38 -11.39
C VAL A 309 -14.81 -3.58 -10.43
N VAL A 310 -13.75 -3.92 -9.71
CA VAL A 310 -13.76 -4.97 -8.67
C VAL A 310 -14.51 -4.48 -7.42
N ASP A 311 -14.37 -3.22 -7.03
CA ASP A 311 -15.10 -2.65 -5.90
C ASP A 311 -16.60 -2.64 -6.19
N ILE A 312 -16.99 -2.25 -7.40
CA ILE A 312 -18.38 -2.34 -7.85
C ILE A 312 -18.93 -3.77 -7.72
N ALA A 313 -18.16 -4.79 -8.09
CA ALA A 313 -18.57 -6.19 -7.94
C ALA A 313 -18.71 -6.62 -6.48
N ILE A 314 -17.83 -6.15 -5.59
CA ILE A 314 -17.88 -6.41 -4.14
C ILE A 314 -19.10 -5.74 -3.52
N ASP A 315 -19.33 -4.47 -3.78
CA ASP A 315 -20.41 -3.67 -3.21
C ASP A 315 -21.81 -4.15 -3.65
N ASN A 316 -21.88 -4.71 -4.87
CA ASN A 316 -23.11 -5.34 -5.37
C ASN A 316 -23.25 -6.82 -4.93
N GLY A 317 -22.32 -7.34 -4.12
CA GLY A 317 -22.40 -8.69 -3.55
C GLY A 317 -22.20 -9.82 -4.57
N PHE A 318 -21.45 -9.59 -5.67
CA PHE A 318 -21.15 -10.62 -6.68
C PHE A 318 -20.04 -11.56 -6.20
N THR A 319 -20.35 -12.33 -5.15
CA THR A 319 -19.38 -13.16 -4.43
C THR A 319 -18.77 -14.27 -5.29
N SER A 320 -19.55 -14.87 -6.19
CA SER A 320 -19.07 -15.90 -7.12
C SER A 320 -18.09 -15.34 -8.14
N LEU A 321 -18.38 -14.14 -8.69
CA LEU A 321 -17.51 -13.46 -9.64
C LEU A 321 -16.20 -13.02 -8.97
N THR A 322 -16.27 -12.40 -7.78
CA THR A 322 -15.08 -11.95 -7.07
C THR A 322 -14.18 -13.10 -6.65
N ALA A 323 -14.77 -14.23 -6.22
CA ALA A 323 -14.01 -15.46 -5.96
C ALA A 323 -13.35 -16.03 -7.23
N ALA A 324 -14.05 -16.00 -8.37
CA ALA A 324 -13.51 -16.44 -9.66
C ALA A 324 -12.33 -15.57 -10.12
N VAL A 325 -12.48 -14.24 -10.03
CA VAL A 325 -11.42 -13.28 -10.38
C VAL A 325 -10.17 -13.47 -9.50
N ALA A 326 -10.36 -13.67 -8.19
CA ALA A 326 -9.27 -13.95 -7.27
C ALA A 326 -8.57 -15.28 -7.61
N THR A 327 -9.34 -16.35 -7.85
CA THR A 327 -8.80 -17.68 -8.18
C THR A 327 -8.03 -17.67 -9.51
N ALA A 328 -8.51 -16.89 -10.49
CA ALA A 328 -7.84 -16.73 -11.78
C ALA A 328 -6.66 -15.73 -11.75
N GLU A 329 -6.32 -15.17 -10.59
CA GLU A 329 -5.21 -14.22 -10.39
C GLU A 329 -5.35 -12.93 -11.23
N LEU A 330 -6.61 -12.53 -11.55
CA LEU A 330 -6.90 -11.35 -12.37
C LEU A 330 -7.10 -10.05 -11.56
N LEU A 331 -7.07 -10.11 -10.22
CA LEU A 331 -7.22 -8.92 -9.37
C LEU A 331 -6.25 -7.80 -9.74
N PRO A 332 -4.94 -8.05 -9.94
CA PRO A 332 -4.00 -6.97 -10.26
C PRO A 332 -4.38 -6.19 -11.53
N ALA A 333 -4.84 -6.89 -12.57
CA ALA A 333 -5.27 -6.24 -13.81
C ALA A 333 -6.57 -5.44 -13.66
N LEU A 334 -7.55 -5.99 -12.93
CA LEU A 334 -8.87 -5.39 -12.78
C LEU A 334 -8.94 -4.30 -11.69
N THR A 335 -7.98 -4.27 -10.75
CA THR A 335 -7.87 -3.21 -9.73
C THR A 335 -6.92 -2.09 -10.13
N ASN A 336 -6.34 -2.13 -11.33
CA ASN A 336 -5.51 -1.03 -11.82
C ASN A 336 -6.39 0.21 -12.11
N PRO A 337 -6.25 1.31 -11.33
CA PRO A 337 -7.10 2.48 -11.47
C PRO A 337 -6.82 3.30 -12.74
N LEU A 338 -5.74 3.01 -13.45
CA LEU A 338 -5.37 3.66 -14.72
C LEU A 338 -5.84 2.87 -15.95
N ALA A 339 -6.39 1.68 -15.75
CA ALA A 339 -6.99 0.91 -16.85
C ALA A 339 -8.29 1.55 -17.32
N THR A 340 -8.74 1.17 -18.52
CA THR A 340 -10.06 1.52 -19.05
C THR A 340 -10.76 0.22 -19.42
N LEU A 341 -11.82 -0.13 -18.68
CA LEU A 341 -12.44 -1.45 -18.79
C LEU A 341 -13.96 -1.35 -18.94
N THR A 342 -14.55 -2.32 -19.65
CA THR A 342 -15.97 -2.65 -19.52
C THR A 342 -16.08 -4.10 -19.07
N VAL A 343 -16.78 -4.34 -17.99
CA VAL A 343 -16.99 -5.68 -17.44
C VAL A 343 -18.45 -6.06 -17.58
N PHE A 344 -18.74 -7.11 -18.33
CA PHE A 344 -20.03 -7.78 -18.28
C PHE A 344 -20.03 -8.76 -17.12
N ALA A 345 -20.60 -8.34 -15.98
CA ALA A 345 -20.48 -9.04 -14.70
C ALA A 345 -21.68 -9.99 -14.48
N PRO A 346 -21.47 -11.33 -14.55
CA PRO A 346 -22.52 -12.27 -14.18
C PRO A 346 -22.84 -12.16 -12.69
N ASP A 347 -24.12 -12.13 -12.34
CA ASP A 347 -24.55 -12.18 -10.95
C ASP A 347 -24.37 -13.60 -10.35
N ASN A 348 -24.60 -13.74 -9.04
CA ASN A 348 -24.44 -15.05 -8.39
C ASN A 348 -25.40 -16.10 -8.96
N THR A 349 -26.61 -15.70 -9.39
CA THR A 349 -27.60 -16.60 -10.00
C THR A 349 -27.10 -17.15 -11.33
N ALA A 350 -26.40 -16.34 -12.13
CA ALA A 350 -25.78 -16.77 -13.38
C ALA A 350 -24.74 -17.88 -13.14
N PHE A 351 -23.93 -17.75 -12.08
CA PHE A 351 -22.97 -18.78 -11.67
C PHE A 351 -23.65 -20.03 -11.14
N ASP A 352 -24.70 -19.91 -10.32
CA ASP A 352 -25.46 -21.05 -9.80
C ASP A 352 -26.12 -21.83 -10.95
N ASN A 353 -26.71 -21.13 -11.91
CA ASN A 353 -27.31 -21.72 -13.11
C ASN A 353 -26.26 -22.47 -13.95
N LEU A 354 -25.07 -21.90 -14.13
CA LEU A 354 -23.99 -22.56 -14.85
C LEU A 354 -23.52 -23.81 -14.10
N ALA A 355 -23.33 -23.73 -12.79
CA ALA A 355 -22.93 -24.87 -11.98
C ALA A 355 -23.95 -26.01 -12.08
N ALA A 356 -25.24 -25.70 -11.94
CA ALA A 356 -26.32 -26.67 -12.09
C ALA A 356 -26.37 -27.29 -13.49
N ALA A 357 -26.19 -26.50 -14.54
CA ALA A 357 -26.18 -26.97 -15.92
C ALA A 357 -25.02 -27.93 -16.22
N LEU A 358 -23.91 -27.77 -15.51
CA LEU A 358 -22.72 -28.59 -15.66
C LEU A 358 -22.64 -29.75 -14.63
N GLY A 359 -23.63 -29.87 -13.75
CA GLY A 359 -23.67 -30.91 -12.70
C GLY A 359 -22.55 -30.78 -11.67
N THR A 360 -22.11 -29.55 -11.43
CA THR A 360 -21.03 -29.22 -10.48
C THR A 360 -21.51 -28.17 -9.45
N ASP A 361 -20.61 -27.68 -8.63
CA ASP A 361 -20.82 -26.57 -7.68
C ASP A 361 -19.90 -25.39 -8.00
N ILE A 362 -20.02 -24.28 -7.25
CA ILE A 362 -19.17 -23.10 -7.46
C ILE A 362 -17.68 -23.46 -7.32
N PRO A 363 -17.20 -24.17 -6.28
CA PRO A 363 -15.82 -24.63 -6.23
C PRO A 363 -15.37 -25.42 -7.47
N GLY A 364 -16.23 -26.26 -8.03
CA GLY A 364 -15.93 -26.99 -9.27
C GLY A 364 -15.79 -26.08 -10.48
N LEU A 365 -16.60 -25.02 -10.59
CA LEU A 365 -16.43 -23.98 -11.62
C LEU A 365 -15.10 -23.26 -11.48
N LEU A 366 -14.73 -22.90 -10.25
CA LEU A 366 -13.50 -22.17 -9.96
C LEU A 366 -12.24 -23.01 -10.21
N ALA A 367 -12.35 -24.35 -10.17
CA ALA A 367 -11.26 -25.26 -10.50
C ALA A 367 -11.09 -25.49 -12.01
N SER A 368 -11.87 -24.82 -12.84
CA SER A 368 -11.78 -24.96 -14.31
C SER A 368 -10.41 -24.50 -14.84
N PRO A 369 -9.71 -25.28 -15.65
CA PRO A 369 -8.43 -24.88 -16.23
C PRO A 369 -8.53 -23.70 -17.23
N ILE A 370 -9.74 -23.37 -17.66
CA ILE A 370 -10.03 -22.25 -18.57
C ILE A 370 -10.73 -21.09 -17.87
N LEU A 371 -10.70 -21.05 -16.52
CA LEU A 371 -11.38 -20.00 -15.75
C LEU A 371 -10.92 -18.59 -16.15
N SER A 372 -9.62 -18.39 -16.31
CA SER A 372 -9.05 -17.11 -16.73
C SER A 372 -9.56 -16.68 -18.11
N ASP A 373 -9.63 -17.61 -19.06
CA ASP A 373 -10.12 -17.34 -20.41
C ASP A 373 -11.63 -16.98 -20.42
N ILE A 374 -12.43 -17.71 -19.63
CA ILE A 374 -13.84 -17.36 -19.43
C ILE A 374 -13.98 -15.94 -18.85
N LEU A 375 -13.21 -15.58 -17.82
CA LEU A 375 -13.30 -14.27 -17.21
C LEU A 375 -12.83 -13.15 -18.15
N LEU A 376 -11.76 -13.35 -18.91
CA LEU A 376 -11.30 -12.40 -19.92
C LEU A 376 -12.31 -12.24 -21.08
N TYR A 377 -13.13 -13.25 -21.35
CA TYR A 377 -14.27 -13.17 -22.29
C TYR A 377 -15.42 -12.31 -21.77
N HIS A 378 -15.38 -11.84 -20.52
CA HIS A 378 -16.33 -10.90 -19.93
C HIS A 378 -15.82 -9.45 -19.93
N VAL A 379 -14.57 -9.20 -20.39
CA VAL A 379 -13.93 -7.89 -20.25
C VAL A 379 -13.55 -7.31 -21.61
N VAL A 380 -13.92 -6.04 -21.81
CA VAL A 380 -13.49 -5.21 -22.95
C VAL A 380 -12.41 -4.25 -22.47
N GLY A 381 -11.34 -4.06 -23.25
CA GLY A 381 -10.20 -3.18 -22.96
C GLY A 381 -10.46 -1.68 -23.20
N SER A 382 -11.71 -1.25 -23.13
CA SER A 382 -12.11 0.16 -23.21
C SER A 382 -13.39 0.38 -22.41
N THR A 383 -13.63 1.62 -21.96
CA THR A 383 -14.90 1.97 -21.29
C THR A 383 -15.98 2.23 -22.33
N VAL A 384 -17.05 1.44 -22.29
CA VAL A 384 -18.19 1.52 -23.21
C VAL A 384 -19.47 1.57 -22.38
N LEU A 385 -20.16 2.71 -22.37
CA LEU A 385 -21.46 2.85 -21.71
C LEU A 385 -22.57 2.16 -22.53
N SER A 386 -23.69 1.83 -21.91
CA SER A 386 -24.80 1.16 -22.56
C SER A 386 -25.36 1.96 -23.76
N GLY A 387 -25.30 3.30 -23.69
CA GLY A 387 -25.68 4.19 -24.77
C GLY A 387 -24.71 4.24 -25.96
N ASP A 388 -23.50 3.76 -25.79
CA ASP A 388 -22.45 3.72 -26.82
C ASP A 388 -22.33 2.33 -27.47
N LEU A 389 -23.04 1.32 -26.95
CA LEU A 389 -23.10 -0.02 -27.52
C LEU A 389 -23.81 0.01 -28.89
N MET A 390 -23.33 -0.79 -29.81
CA MET A 390 -23.90 -0.96 -31.15
C MET A 390 -24.18 -2.43 -31.41
N ASN A 391 -25.20 -2.71 -32.24
CA ASN A 391 -25.44 -4.08 -32.72
C ASN A 391 -24.22 -4.64 -33.46
N GLY A 392 -23.79 -5.83 -33.11
CA GLY A 392 -22.69 -6.52 -33.76
C GLY A 392 -21.61 -7.01 -32.85
N PRO A 393 -20.43 -7.40 -33.37
CA PRO A 393 -19.34 -7.96 -32.61
C PRO A 393 -18.62 -6.90 -31.76
N VAL A 394 -18.25 -7.28 -30.54
CA VAL A 394 -17.39 -6.52 -29.62
C VAL A 394 -16.25 -7.41 -29.17
N GLY A 395 -15.01 -6.98 -29.42
CA GLY A 395 -13.80 -7.73 -29.06
C GLY A 395 -13.54 -7.76 -27.57
N MET A 396 -13.31 -8.95 -27.02
CA MET A 396 -13.04 -9.19 -25.62
C MET A 396 -11.54 -9.37 -25.36
N LEU A 397 -11.12 -9.29 -24.08
CA LEU A 397 -9.69 -9.39 -23.74
C LEU A 397 -9.08 -10.79 -23.99
N ASN A 398 -9.91 -11.84 -24.07
CA ASN A 398 -9.42 -13.17 -24.49
C ASN A 398 -9.18 -13.29 -26.00
N GLY A 399 -9.50 -12.25 -26.79
CA GLY A 399 -9.32 -12.22 -28.24
C GLY A 399 -10.52 -12.69 -29.06
N GLU A 400 -11.60 -13.15 -28.43
CA GLU A 400 -12.84 -13.51 -29.08
C GLU A 400 -13.84 -12.36 -29.07
N ASP A 401 -14.87 -12.44 -29.92
CA ASP A 401 -15.96 -11.47 -29.98
C ASP A 401 -17.20 -11.97 -29.25
N VAL A 402 -17.89 -11.06 -28.56
CA VAL A 402 -19.31 -11.22 -28.19
C VAL A 402 -20.18 -10.50 -29.18
N ILE A 403 -21.43 -10.94 -29.35
CA ILE A 403 -22.41 -10.25 -30.20
C ILE A 403 -23.36 -9.44 -29.31
N VAL A 404 -23.38 -8.14 -29.52
CA VAL A 404 -24.33 -7.23 -28.88
C VAL A 404 -25.57 -7.13 -29.74
N ASP A 405 -26.76 -7.30 -29.12
CA ASP A 405 -28.08 -7.09 -29.76
C ASP A 405 -28.93 -6.13 -28.91
N LEU A 406 -29.36 -5.06 -29.51
CA LEU A 406 -30.15 -3.98 -28.88
C LEU A 406 -31.65 -4.04 -29.24
N SER A 407 -32.11 -5.08 -29.93
CA SER A 407 -33.49 -5.16 -30.43
C SER A 407 -34.55 -5.32 -29.33
N ASN A 408 -34.18 -5.92 -28.19
CA ASN A 408 -35.06 -6.15 -27.02
C ASN A 408 -34.39 -5.79 -25.71
N GLY A 409 -33.76 -4.62 -25.61
CA GLY A 409 -32.86 -4.25 -24.54
C GLY A 409 -31.42 -4.60 -24.90
N VAL A 410 -30.48 -4.43 -23.95
CA VAL A 410 -29.07 -4.77 -24.19
C VAL A 410 -28.88 -6.27 -23.94
N MET A 411 -28.53 -6.99 -24.97
CA MET A 411 -28.13 -8.40 -24.87
C MET A 411 -26.70 -8.57 -25.33
N VAL A 412 -25.98 -9.47 -24.66
CA VAL A 412 -24.59 -9.86 -24.99
C VAL A 412 -24.59 -11.37 -25.22
N ASN A 413 -24.43 -11.78 -26.45
CA ASN A 413 -24.72 -13.16 -26.89
C ASN A 413 -26.19 -13.52 -26.53
N THR A 414 -26.35 -14.46 -25.59
CA THR A 414 -27.67 -14.90 -25.08
C THR A 414 -28.00 -14.32 -23.70
N SER A 415 -27.09 -13.52 -23.13
CA SER A 415 -27.29 -12.94 -21.80
C SER A 415 -27.93 -11.56 -21.88
N THR A 416 -28.83 -11.27 -20.93
CA THR A 416 -29.49 -9.97 -20.81
C THR A 416 -28.71 -9.08 -19.84
N VAL A 417 -28.50 -7.82 -20.19
CA VAL A 417 -27.98 -6.83 -19.23
C VAL A 417 -29.12 -6.39 -18.32
N SER A 418 -29.06 -6.81 -17.07
CA SER A 418 -30.09 -6.52 -16.04
C SER A 418 -29.89 -5.14 -15.41
N THR A 419 -28.64 -4.71 -15.23
CA THR A 419 -28.25 -3.38 -14.74
C THR A 419 -27.07 -2.89 -15.55
N ALA A 420 -27.20 -1.69 -16.09
CA ALA A 420 -26.16 -1.09 -16.93
C ALA A 420 -25.50 0.10 -16.22
N ASP A 421 -24.31 0.47 -16.69
CA ASP A 421 -23.63 1.73 -16.39
C ASP A 421 -23.27 1.94 -14.91
N LEU A 422 -22.88 0.87 -14.19
CA LEU A 422 -22.26 1.02 -12.89
C LEU A 422 -20.81 1.49 -13.09
N THR A 423 -20.58 2.78 -12.86
CA THR A 423 -19.30 3.43 -13.19
C THR A 423 -18.28 3.32 -12.07
N ALA A 424 -17.03 3.05 -12.43
CA ALA A 424 -15.86 3.05 -11.59
C ALA A 424 -14.78 3.98 -12.17
N ALA A 425 -13.72 4.26 -11.39
CA ALA A 425 -12.62 5.10 -11.87
C ALA A 425 -11.90 4.49 -13.09
N ASN A 426 -11.83 3.16 -13.14
CA ASN A 426 -11.16 2.41 -14.21
C ASN A 426 -12.11 1.77 -15.21
N GLY A 427 -13.40 2.15 -15.24
CA GLY A 427 -14.30 1.60 -16.23
C GLY A 427 -15.77 1.59 -15.85
N VAL A 428 -16.51 0.65 -16.46
CA VAL A 428 -17.93 0.46 -16.25
C VAL A 428 -18.28 -1.02 -16.12
N VAL A 429 -19.26 -1.33 -15.28
CA VAL A 429 -19.78 -2.68 -15.09
C VAL A 429 -21.24 -2.74 -15.59
N HIS A 430 -21.52 -3.74 -16.42
CA HIS A 430 -22.86 -4.13 -16.84
C HIS A 430 -23.19 -5.49 -16.27
N VAL A 431 -24.22 -5.57 -15.43
CA VAL A 431 -24.63 -6.82 -14.80
C VAL A 431 -25.39 -7.69 -15.78
N ILE A 432 -25.03 -8.94 -15.91
CA ILE A 432 -25.62 -9.92 -16.82
C ILE A 432 -26.16 -11.14 -16.10
N ASP A 433 -27.18 -11.78 -16.68
CA ASP A 433 -27.92 -12.90 -16.10
C ASP A 433 -27.40 -14.30 -16.49
N ILE A 434 -26.41 -14.37 -17.40
CA ILE A 434 -25.79 -15.62 -17.86
C ILE A 434 -24.26 -15.43 -17.94
N VAL A 435 -23.49 -16.42 -17.48
CA VAL A 435 -22.03 -16.45 -17.67
C VAL A 435 -21.72 -16.66 -19.16
N LEU A 436 -20.94 -15.77 -19.74
CA LEU A 436 -20.51 -15.88 -21.13
C LEU A 436 -19.43 -16.97 -21.24
N LEU A 437 -19.58 -17.85 -22.20
CA LEU A 437 -18.62 -18.94 -22.43
C LEU A 437 -17.93 -18.72 -23.76
N PRO A 438 -16.58 -18.61 -23.78
CA PRO A 438 -15.79 -18.50 -25.01
C PRO A 438 -15.89 -19.77 -25.86
N LEU A 439 -15.58 -19.64 -27.13
CA LEU A 439 -15.28 -20.81 -27.94
C LEU A 439 -13.95 -21.35 -27.44
N ILE A 440 -13.91 -22.58 -26.92
CA ILE A 440 -12.62 -23.15 -26.49
C ILE A 440 -11.76 -23.40 -27.73
N ALA A 441 -10.89 -22.44 -28.04
CA ALA A 441 -9.77 -22.64 -28.94
C ALA A 441 -8.64 -23.30 -28.15
N GLY A 442 -8.74 -24.58 -27.95
CA GLY A 442 -7.76 -25.37 -27.19
C GLY A 442 -7.50 -26.72 -27.81
N ILE A 443 -7.05 -26.72 -29.04
CA ILE A 443 -6.14 -27.74 -29.58
C ILE A 443 -5.18 -26.96 -30.47
N GLU A 444 -3.86 -27.13 -30.22
CA GLU A 444 -2.82 -26.78 -31.22
C GLU A 444 -3.30 -27.16 -32.61
N GLU A 445 -3.08 -26.29 -33.61
CA GLU A 445 -3.40 -26.49 -35.01
C GLU A 445 -2.98 -27.91 -35.52
N ALA A 446 -3.77 -28.92 -35.21
CA ALA A 446 -4.08 -29.94 -36.20
C ALA A 446 -5.19 -29.30 -37.07
N ASP A 447 -5.04 -29.34 -38.38
CA ASP A 447 -5.97 -28.84 -39.39
C ASP A 447 -7.45 -29.21 -39.10
N VAL A 448 -8.05 -28.62 -38.04
CA VAL A 448 -9.44 -28.87 -37.66
C VAL A 448 -10.34 -27.90 -38.42
N THR A 449 -11.08 -28.38 -39.34
CA THR A 449 -12.01 -27.59 -40.12
C THR A 449 -13.29 -27.32 -39.31
N LEU A 450 -13.63 -26.05 -39.11
CA LEU A 450 -14.88 -25.67 -38.48
C LEU A 450 -16.06 -25.98 -39.39
N ILE A 451 -17.08 -26.66 -38.87
CA ILE A 451 -18.29 -27.01 -39.60
C ILE A 451 -19.54 -26.44 -38.91
N ASN A 452 -20.58 -26.25 -39.70
CA ASN A 452 -21.87 -25.79 -39.19
C ASN A 452 -22.78 -26.99 -38.83
N VAL A 453 -23.44 -26.91 -37.70
CA VAL A 453 -24.38 -27.89 -37.21
C VAL A 453 -25.75 -27.23 -36.98
N ALA A 454 -26.83 -27.95 -37.27
CA ALA A 454 -28.19 -27.42 -37.14
C ALA A 454 -29.19 -28.50 -36.67
N PRO A 455 -30.24 -28.15 -35.88
CA PRO A 455 -30.44 -26.83 -35.30
C PRO A 455 -29.43 -26.52 -34.21
N ASN A 456 -29.08 -25.27 -34.02
CA ASN A 456 -28.30 -24.76 -32.88
C ASN A 456 -28.99 -23.50 -32.36
N PRO A 457 -29.61 -23.55 -31.17
CA PRO A 457 -29.68 -24.64 -30.21
C PRO A 457 -30.42 -25.91 -30.70
N ALA A 458 -29.95 -27.08 -30.20
CA ALA A 458 -30.49 -28.39 -30.49
C ALA A 458 -31.31 -28.95 -29.30
N THR A 459 -32.43 -29.66 -29.59
CA THR A 459 -33.20 -30.39 -28.58
C THR A 459 -32.85 -31.87 -28.55
N ASP A 460 -33.09 -32.60 -29.63
CA ASP A 460 -32.93 -34.07 -29.63
C ASP A 460 -31.92 -34.55 -30.68
N VAL A 461 -31.81 -33.84 -31.81
CA VAL A 461 -31.01 -34.27 -32.96
C VAL A 461 -30.23 -33.09 -33.51
N LEU A 462 -28.95 -33.33 -33.73
CA LEU A 462 -28.05 -32.42 -34.42
C LEU A 462 -27.80 -32.94 -35.84
N LYS A 463 -27.94 -32.11 -36.85
CA LYS A 463 -27.64 -32.42 -38.25
C LYS A 463 -26.31 -31.80 -38.63
N ILE A 464 -25.47 -32.62 -39.30
CA ILE A 464 -24.14 -32.25 -39.76
C ILE A 464 -24.09 -32.61 -41.23
N ASN A 465 -24.08 -31.62 -42.10
CA ASN A 465 -24.02 -31.89 -43.54
C ASN A 465 -22.70 -32.52 -43.92
N ASP A 466 -22.74 -33.40 -44.93
CA ASP A 466 -21.59 -34.09 -45.54
C ASP A 466 -20.86 -35.14 -44.66
N PHE A 467 -21.41 -35.47 -43.46
CA PHE A 467 -20.84 -36.42 -42.52
C PHE A 467 -21.76 -37.66 -42.35
N ASN A 468 -21.81 -38.49 -43.37
CA ASN A 468 -22.53 -39.77 -43.33
C ASN A 468 -21.61 -40.88 -42.86
N LYS A 469 -21.90 -41.54 -41.73
CA LYS A 469 -21.10 -42.65 -41.16
C LYS A 469 -19.67 -42.24 -40.71
N ASN A 470 -19.54 -41.11 -40.05
CA ASN A 470 -18.28 -40.67 -39.46
C ASN A 470 -18.34 -40.83 -37.94
N ASP A 471 -17.24 -41.23 -37.36
CA ASP A 471 -17.15 -41.31 -35.90
C ASP A 471 -17.16 -39.91 -35.33
N TYR A 472 -17.88 -39.74 -34.22
CA TYR A 472 -17.97 -38.47 -33.49
C TYR A 472 -17.69 -38.67 -32.02
N LYS A 473 -17.25 -37.57 -31.41
CA LYS A 473 -17.04 -37.40 -30.00
C LYS A 473 -17.63 -36.06 -29.57
N VAL A 474 -18.53 -36.06 -28.58
CA VAL A 474 -19.06 -34.86 -28.01
C VAL A 474 -18.38 -34.63 -26.65
N MET A 475 -17.88 -33.43 -26.44
CA MET A 475 -17.25 -33.00 -25.21
C MET A 475 -18.03 -31.86 -24.57
N ASN A 476 -18.07 -31.85 -23.24
CA ASN A 476 -18.54 -30.69 -22.50
C ASN A 476 -17.46 -29.59 -22.46
N ILE A 477 -17.79 -28.45 -21.86
CA ILE A 477 -16.87 -27.31 -21.76
C ILE A 477 -15.62 -27.59 -20.88
N TYR A 478 -15.61 -28.71 -20.13
CA TYR A 478 -14.44 -29.15 -19.35
C TYR A 478 -13.52 -30.11 -20.12
N GLY A 479 -13.82 -30.36 -21.40
CA GLY A 479 -13.05 -31.31 -22.18
C GLY A 479 -13.40 -32.78 -21.89
N GLU A 480 -14.42 -33.07 -21.08
CA GLU A 480 -14.87 -34.43 -20.80
C GLU A 480 -15.71 -34.96 -21.97
N THR A 481 -15.42 -36.15 -22.41
CA THR A 481 -16.22 -36.81 -23.43
C THR A 481 -17.52 -37.33 -22.83
N VAL A 482 -18.65 -36.74 -23.23
CA VAL A 482 -19.99 -37.05 -22.72
C VAL A 482 -20.81 -37.91 -23.66
N LEU A 483 -20.46 -37.98 -24.95
CA LEU A 483 -21.12 -38.82 -25.92
C LEU A 483 -20.13 -39.23 -27.04
N THR A 484 -20.19 -40.45 -27.49
CA THR A 484 -19.43 -40.96 -28.66
C THR A 484 -20.33 -41.86 -29.50
N GLY A 485 -20.04 -41.92 -30.80
CA GLY A 485 -20.78 -42.77 -31.72
C GLY A 485 -20.37 -42.54 -33.17
N SER A 486 -21.17 -43.08 -34.07
CA SER A 486 -21.02 -42.79 -35.50
C SER A 486 -22.28 -42.13 -36.04
N THR A 487 -22.13 -41.14 -36.90
CA THR A 487 -23.27 -40.43 -37.52
C THR A 487 -24.07 -41.37 -38.41
N GLU A 488 -25.39 -41.29 -38.36
CA GLU A 488 -26.29 -41.94 -39.29
C GLU A 488 -26.99 -40.92 -40.18
N ASN A 489 -26.69 -40.95 -41.45
CA ASN A 489 -27.22 -39.97 -42.42
C ASN A 489 -26.97 -38.53 -42.05
N GLY A 490 -25.82 -38.21 -41.49
CA GLY A 490 -25.45 -36.87 -41.05
C GLY A 490 -26.19 -36.39 -39.80
N THR A 491 -26.65 -37.32 -38.95
CA THR A 491 -27.36 -36.97 -37.73
C THR A 491 -26.70 -37.56 -36.51
N VAL A 492 -26.76 -36.80 -35.37
CA VAL A 492 -26.33 -37.22 -34.06
C VAL A 492 -27.48 -37.03 -33.07
N ASN A 493 -27.83 -38.09 -32.35
CA ASN A 493 -28.80 -37.99 -31.29
C ASN A 493 -28.15 -37.39 -30.03
N VAL A 494 -28.64 -36.25 -29.57
CA VAL A 494 -28.18 -35.51 -28.40
C VAL A 494 -29.24 -35.40 -27.30
N SER A 495 -30.33 -36.17 -27.40
CA SER A 495 -31.46 -36.11 -26.46
C SER A 495 -31.07 -36.46 -25.01
N GLU A 496 -30.02 -37.27 -24.80
CA GLU A 496 -29.53 -37.69 -23.48
C GLU A 496 -28.57 -36.68 -22.84
N LEU A 497 -28.14 -35.66 -23.58
CA LEU A 497 -27.29 -34.63 -23.02
C LEU A 497 -28.10 -33.67 -22.16
N ALA A 498 -27.53 -33.24 -21.03
CA ALA A 498 -28.08 -32.16 -20.23
C ALA A 498 -28.07 -30.84 -21.01
N ASN A 499 -28.90 -29.87 -20.60
CA ASN A 499 -28.87 -28.55 -21.22
C ASN A 499 -27.51 -27.89 -21.01
N GLY A 500 -26.93 -27.32 -22.06
CA GLY A 500 -25.59 -26.72 -21.96
C GLY A 500 -24.89 -26.57 -23.31
N ASN A 501 -23.67 -26.04 -23.26
CA ASN A 501 -22.80 -25.90 -24.43
C ASN A 501 -21.91 -27.11 -24.59
N TYR A 502 -21.76 -27.58 -25.82
CA TYR A 502 -20.99 -28.77 -26.19
C TYR A 502 -20.18 -28.51 -27.45
N PHE A 503 -19.13 -29.31 -27.60
CA PHE A 503 -18.32 -29.40 -28.82
C PHE A 503 -18.48 -30.80 -29.40
N ILE A 504 -18.71 -30.88 -30.69
CA ILE A 504 -18.68 -32.13 -31.41
C ILE A 504 -17.45 -32.16 -32.34
N PHE A 505 -16.72 -33.23 -32.24
CA PHE A 505 -15.57 -33.53 -33.08
C PHE A 505 -15.92 -34.70 -33.98
N LEU A 506 -15.57 -34.60 -35.25
CA LEU A 506 -15.74 -35.68 -36.23
C LEU A 506 -14.40 -35.92 -36.93
N THR A 507 -14.14 -37.15 -37.26
CA THR A 507 -12.94 -37.54 -38.00
C THR A 507 -13.33 -38.31 -39.26
N ASN A 508 -12.72 -37.96 -40.37
CA ASN A 508 -12.84 -38.72 -41.60
C ASN A 508 -11.47 -38.81 -42.33
N GLU A 509 -11.45 -39.38 -43.53
CA GLU A 509 -10.22 -39.55 -44.32
C GLU A 509 -9.58 -38.19 -44.74
N THR A 510 -10.34 -37.09 -44.69
CA THR A 510 -9.87 -35.77 -45.15
C THR A 510 -9.39 -34.89 -43.98
N GLY A 511 -9.62 -35.26 -42.70
CA GLY A 511 -9.16 -34.51 -41.54
C GLY A 511 -10.08 -34.59 -40.33
N GLU A 512 -9.81 -33.71 -39.36
CA GLU A 512 -10.63 -33.52 -38.18
C GLU A 512 -11.51 -32.28 -38.34
N PHE A 513 -12.75 -32.37 -37.83
CA PHE A 513 -13.78 -31.36 -37.96
C PHE A 513 -14.41 -31.08 -36.58
N GLN A 514 -14.75 -29.83 -36.35
CA GLN A 514 -15.34 -29.41 -35.07
C GLN A 514 -16.51 -28.47 -35.27
N ALA A 515 -17.49 -28.58 -34.38
CA ALA A 515 -18.56 -27.57 -34.22
C ALA A 515 -18.96 -27.40 -32.77
N LYS A 516 -19.40 -26.18 -32.43
CA LYS A 516 -20.06 -25.89 -31.15
C LYS A 516 -21.58 -25.95 -31.34
N PHE A 517 -22.28 -26.48 -30.35
CA PHE A 517 -23.74 -26.40 -30.29
C PHE A 517 -24.22 -26.24 -28.86
N MET A 518 -25.42 -25.66 -28.72
CA MET A 518 -26.13 -25.55 -27.45
C MET A 518 -27.24 -26.60 -27.41
N LYS A 519 -27.33 -27.37 -26.33
CA LYS A 519 -28.42 -28.29 -26.01
C LYS A 519 -29.44 -27.58 -25.11
N LEU A 520 -30.72 -27.61 -25.50
CA LEU A 520 -31.86 -27.09 -24.71
C LEU A 520 -32.60 -28.22 -23.98
#